data_5f0f89ebeeaf539be39ec1b4b660fd6f
#
_entry.id   5f0f89ebeeaf539be39ec1b4b660fd6f
#
_cell.length_a   1.000
_cell.length_b   1.000
_cell.length_c   1.000
_cell.angle_alpha   90.00
_cell.angle_beta   90.00
_cell.angle_gamma   90.00
#
_symmetry.space_group_name_H-M   'P 1'
#
loop_
_entity.id
_entity.type
_entity.pdbx_description
1 polymer ?
#
loop_
_entity_poly.entity_id
_entity_poly.type
_entity_poly.pdbx_seq_one_letter_code
_entity_poly.pdbx_strand_id
1 'polypeptide(L)'
;MVKNIAVIGGDLRIVKLVGMLEKENYIVKTYALERASEIANKCESIQECISGADIVIGPLPLSSNGEYINTPFSDNKISVEELLNNLEGKTFIAGSIRQEVYEKANEKNIKILDIIKREELAVLNAISTAEGALQIAINETPKNLHGNNVLVLGFGRIGKVLSKMLDGIGAKVACEARKTTDLAWIKAYGYEPI
;
A
#
# COMPACT_ATOMS: atom_id res chain seq x y z
N MET A 1 1.83 19.27 -18.97
CA MET A 1 2.07 19.25 -17.49
C MET A 1 0.83 18.65 -16.86
N VAL A 2 0.95 17.55 -16.06
CA VAL A 2 -0.20 16.91 -15.36
C VAL A 2 -0.81 17.93 -14.42
N LYS A 3 -2.11 18.17 -14.49
CA LYS A 3 -2.84 19.07 -13.59
C LYS A 3 -4.09 18.44 -13.00
N ASN A 4 -4.74 17.54 -13.74
CA ASN A 4 -6.02 16.93 -13.37
C ASN A 4 -5.81 15.49 -12.94
N ILE A 5 -6.19 15.17 -11.73
CA ILE A 5 -6.05 13.84 -11.15
C ILE A 5 -7.42 13.35 -10.70
N ALA A 6 -7.79 12.15 -11.13
CA ALA A 6 -8.94 11.43 -10.60
C ALA A 6 -8.48 10.45 -9.52
N VAL A 7 -9.18 10.39 -8.40
CA VAL A 7 -8.90 9.46 -7.32
C VAL A 7 -10.16 8.62 -7.05
N ILE A 8 -10.04 7.29 -7.14
CA ILE A 8 -11.17 6.37 -7.04
C ILE A 8 -10.96 5.40 -5.88
N GLY A 9 -11.84 5.48 -4.88
CA GLY A 9 -11.79 4.61 -3.70
C GLY A 9 -10.52 4.74 -2.89
N GLY A 10 -10.28 3.78 -2.02
CA GLY A 10 -9.11 3.71 -1.15
C GLY A 10 -9.41 4.03 0.32
N ASP A 11 -8.42 3.79 1.15
CA ASP A 11 -8.49 3.98 2.59
C ASP A 11 -7.99 5.38 3.02
N LEU A 12 -7.78 5.56 4.33
CA LEU A 12 -7.33 6.83 4.90
C LEU A 12 -6.03 7.36 4.27
N ARG A 13 -5.15 6.48 3.78
CA ARG A 13 -3.91 6.88 3.09
C ARG A 13 -4.22 7.64 1.81
N ILE A 14 -5.21 7.16 1.05
CA ILE A 14 -5.66 7.83 -0.18
C ILE A 14 -6.36 9.16 0.15
N VAL A 15 -7.16 9.22 1.20
CA VAL A 15 -7.77 10.48 1.67
C VAL A 15 -6.70 11.53 1.99
N LYS A 16 -5.65 11.13 2.70
CA LYS A 16 -4.52 12.03 2.99
C LYS A 16 -3.74 12.43 1.73
N LEU A 17 -3.57 11.50 0.78
CA LEU A 17 -2.93 11.79 -0.51
C LEU A 17 -3.70 12.86 -1.30
N VAL A 18 -5.03 12.82 -1.32
CA VAL A 18 -5.85 13.87 -1.95
C VAL A 18 -5.49 15.24 -1.40
N GLY A 19 -5.50 15.40 -0.07
CA GLY A 19 -5.14 16.68 0.55
C GLY A 19 -3.69 17.13 0.28
N MET A 20 -2.76 16.19 0.09
CA MET A 20 -1.38 16.53 -0.29
C MET A 20 -1.31 17.00 -1.75
N LEU A 21 -2.02 16.34 -2.66
CA LEU A 21 -2.05 16.72 -4.07
C LEU A 21 -2.71 18.10 -4.28
N GLU A 22 -3.78 18.40 -3.55
CA GLU A 22 -4.42 19.71 -3.58
C GLU A 22 -3.49 20.84 -3.10
N LYS A 23 -2.69 20.59 -2.06
CA LYS A 23 -1.67 21.54 -1.57
C LYS A 23 -0.58 21.81 -2.60
N GLU A 24 -0.27 20.85 -3.44
CA GLU A 24 0.68 20.97 -4.58
C GLU A 24 0.02 21.57 -5.83
N ASN A 25 -1.20 22.13 -5.70
CA ASN A 25 -1.97 22.77 -6.77
C ASN A 25 -2.41 21.83 -7.91
N TYR A 26 -2.58 20.54 -7.65
CA TYR A 26 -3.28 19.65 -8.57
C TYR A 26 -4.79 19.83 -8.43
N ILE A 27 -5.50 19.71 -9.55
CA ILE A 27 -6.96 19.64 -9.56
C ILE A 27 -7.35 18.19 -9.35
N VAL A 28 -7.92 17.89 -8.17
CA VAL A 28 -8.26 16.52 -7.78
C VAL A 28 -9.77 16.37 -7.77
N LYS A 29 -10.28 15.37 -8.51
CA LYS A 29 -11.65 14.88 -8.44
C LYS A 29 -11.67 13.52 -7.76
N THR A 30 -12.69 13.23 -6.97
CA THR A 30 -12.76 11.96 -6.25
C THR A 30 -14.08 11.24 -6.48
N TYR A 31 -14.04 9.90 -6.46
CA TYR A 31 -15.22 9.03 -6.50
C TYR A 31 -15.04 7.85 -5.54
N ALA A 32 -16.13 7.39 -4.94
CA ALA A 32 -16.16 6.33 -3.92
C ALA A 32 -15.34 6.66 -2.65
N LEU A 33 -15.39 7.95 -2.24
CA LEU A 33 -14.85 8.48 -0.99
C LEU A 33 -15.88 9.37 -0.26
N GLU A 34 -17.18 9.08 -0.40
CA GLU A 34 -18.28 9.93 0.08
C GLU A 34 -18.25 10.10 1.59
N ARG A 35 -17.85 9.06 2.33
CA ARG A 35 -17.76 9.08 3.80
C ARG A 35 -16.51 9.75 4.36
N ALA A 36 -15.57 10.14 3.51
CA ALA A 36 -14.41 10.92 3.92
C ALA A 36 -14.79 12.41 4.04
N SER A 37 -14.91 12.90 5.27
CA SER A 37 -15.33 14.29 5.53
C SER A 37 -14.30 15.35 5.07
N GLU A 38 -13.05 14.95 4.93
CA GLU A 38 -11.94 15.83 4.55
C GLU A 38 -11.91 16.15 3.04
N ILE A 39 -12.73 15.46 2.23
CA ILE A 39 -12.72 15.59 0.77
C ILE A 39 -13.86 16.50 0.30
N ALA A 40 -13.52 17.53 -0.46
CA ALA A 40 -14.48 18.51 -0.97
C ALA A 40 -15.02 18.17 -2.38
N ASN A 41 -14.17 17.73 -3.30
CA ASN A 41 -14.49 17.53 -4.71
C ASN A 41 -14.93 16.07 -4.98
N LYS A 42 -16.17 15.73 -4.66
CA LYS A 42 -16.76 14.41 -4.85
C LYS A 42 -17.63 14.39 -6.10
N CYS A 43 -17.38 13.44 -6.99
CA CYS A 43 -18.18 13.21 -8.19
C CYS A 43 -19.32 12.24 -7.91
N GLU A 44 -20.39 12.34 -8.68
CA GLU A 44 -21.57 11.46 -8.58
C GLU A 44 -21.37 10.15 -9.37
N SER A 45 -20.43 10.13 -10.32
CA SER A 45 -20.13 8.94 -11.14
C SER A 45 -18.64 8.77 -11.39
N ILE A 46 -18.24 7.52 -11.71
CA ILE A 46 -16.88 7.19 -12.08
C ILE A 46 -16.48 7.89 -13.39
N GLN A 47 -17.40 8.01 -14.34
CA GLN A 47 -17.19 8.66 -15.62
C GLN A 47 -16.91 10.15 -15.45
N GLU A 48 -17.68 10.83 -14.61
CA GLU A 48 -17.48 12.24 -14.28
C GLU A 48 -16.10 12.46 -13.62
N CYS A 49 -15.72 11.58 -12.71
CA CYS A 49 -14.46 11.66 -12.00
C CYS A 49 -13.26 11.53 -12.96
N ILE A 50 -13.30 10.55 -13.87
CA ILE A 50 -12.21 10.25 -14.81
C ILE A 50 -12.19 11.24 -15.99
N SER A 51 -13.31 11.88 -16.31
CA SER A 51 -13.39 12.80 -17.43
C SER A 51 -12.39 13.96 -17.28
N GLY A 52 -11.52 14.11 -18.28
CA GLY A 52 -10.47 15.15 -18.30
C GLY A 52 -9.28 14.90 -17.38
N ALA A 53 -9.23 13.77 -16.68
CA ALA A 53 -8.07 13.43 -15.86
C ALA A 53 -6.86 12.99 -16.71
N ASP A 54 -5.70 13.51 -16.35
CA ASP A 54 -4.41 13.10 -16.92
C ASP A 54 -3.93 11.78 -16.32
N ILE A 55 -4.20 11.59 -15.02
CA ILE A 55 -3.83 10.40 -14.25
C ILE A 55 -5.03 9.98 -13.40
N VAL A 56 -5.21 8.67 -13.27
CA VAL A 56 -6.20 8.08 -12.37
C VAL A 56 -5.47 7.30 -11.27
N ILE A 57 -5.80 7.56 -10.01
CA ILE A 57 -5.24 6.90 -8.84
C ILE A 57 -6.32 6.01 -8.21
N GLY A 58 -5.98 4.76 -7.99
CA GLY A 58 -6.81 3.76 -7.32
C GLY A 58 -6.27 3.34 -5.95
N PRO A 59 -6.96 2.38 -5.30
CA PRO A 59 -6.61 1.90 -3.97
C PRO A 59 -5.26 1.18 -3.86
N LEU A 60 -4.79 1.06 -2.63
CA LEU A 60 -3.65 0.25 -2.23
C LEU A 60 -4.04 -0.61 -1.00
N PRO A 61 -4.22 -1.93 -1.13
CA PRO A 61 -4.23 -2.72 -2.38
C PRO A 61 -5.42 -2.37 -3.29
N LEU A 62 -5.27 -2.61 -4.60
CA LEU A 62 -6.36 -2.34 -5.55
C LEU A 62 -7.64 -3.08 -5.17
N SER A 63 -7.50 -4.35 -4.84
CA SER A 63 -8.60 -5.23 -4.47
C SER A 63 -8.13 -6.27 -3.45
N SER A 64 -8.99 -6.60 -2.48
CA SER A 64 -8.74 -7.67 -1.51
C SER A 64 -9.20 -9.05 -2.02
N ASN A 65 -10.31 -9.10 -2.76
CA ASN A 65 -10.90 -10.34 -3.27
C ASN A 65 -10.64 -10.59 -4.77
N GLY A 66 -10.19 -9.58 -5.51
CA GLY A 66 -9.96 -9.61 -6.96
C GLY A 66 -11.17 -9.22 -7.80
N GLU A 67 -12.35 -9.11 -7.22
CA GLU A 67 -13.60 -8.80 -7.91
C GLU A 67 -13.94 -7.31 -7.81
N TYR A 68 -13.89 -6.76 -6.60
CA TYR A 68 -14.19 -5.35 -6.33
C TYR A 68 -12.95 -4.60 -5.85
N ILE A 69 -12.84 -3.33 -6.23
CA ILE A 69 -11.79 -2.47 -5.70
C ILE A 69 -12.09 -2.09 -4.24
N ASN A 70 -11.06 -1.73 -3.49
CA ASN A 70 -11.21 -1.37 -2.08
C ASN A 70 -11.80 0.03 -1.93
N THR A 71 -13.03 0.12 -1.40
CA THR A 71 -13.78 1.37 -1.20
C THR A 71 -14.32 1.51 0.23
N PRO A 72 -13.48 1.48 1.28
CA PRO A 72 -13.96 1.50 2.68
C PRO A 72 -14.68 2.80 3.07
N PHE A 73 -14.54 3.88 2.30
CA PHE A 73 -15.22 5.16 2.49
C PHE A 73 -16.43 5.35 1.57
N SER A 74 -16.95 4.27 0.98
CA SER A 74 -18.14 4.29 0.12
C SER A 74 -19.00 3.06 0.36
N ASP A 75 -20.29 3.17 0.09
CA ASP A 75 -21.21 2.02 -0.01
C ASP A 75 -21.24 1.43 -1.42
N ASN A 76 -20.70 2.16 -2.40
CA ASN A 76 -20.62 1.72 -3.78
C ASN A 76 -19.57 0.62 -3.95
N LYS A 77 -20.01 -0.51 -4.51
CA LYS A 77 -19.11 -1.60 -4.93
C LYS A 77 -18.79 -1.41 -6.41
N ILE A 78 -17.53 -1.10 -6.68
CA ILE A 78 -17.04 -0.92 -8.05
C ILE A 78 -16.28 -2.19 -8.41
N SER A 79 -16.70 -2.89 -9.47
CA SER A 79 -15.93 -4.05 -9.94
C SER A 79 -14.63 -3.60 -10.62
N VAL A 80 -13.62 -4.47 -10.57
CA VAL A 80 -12.36 -4.24 -11.29
C VAL A 80 -12.61 -4.05 -12.79
N GLU A 81 -13.58 -4.78 -13.35
CA GLU A 81 -13.96 -4.68 -14.76
C GLU A 81 -14.61 -3.34 -15.08
N GLU A 82 -15.54 -2.87 -14.26
CA GLU A 82 -16.16 -1.55 -14.40
C GLU A 82 -15.10 -0.44 -14.36
N LEU A 83 -14.15 -0.51 -13.42
CA LEU A 83 -13.04 0.44 -13.36
C LEU A 83 -12.25 0.42 -14.66
N LEU A 84 -11.79 -0.75 -15.14
CA LEU A 84 -11.00 -0.86 -16.36
C LEU A 84 -11.74 -0.37 -17.60
N ASN A 85 -13.07 -0.54 -17.68
CA ASN A 85 -13.87 -0.04 -18.79
C ASN A 85 -13.89 1.51 -18.88
N ASN A 86 -13.64 2.19 -17.76
CA ASN A 86 -13.57 3.64 -17.69
C ASN A 86 -12.14 4.20 -17.85
N LEU A 87 -11.11 3.34 -17.93
CA LEU A 87 -9.69 3.75 -17.94
C LEU A 87 -9.03 3.67 -19.33
N GLU A 88 -9.77 3.41 -20.40
CA GLU A 88 -9.19 3.26 -21.73
C GLU A 88 -8.28 4.44 -22.12
N GLY A 89 -7.06 4.13 -22.56
CA GLY A 89 -6.04 5.11 -22.93
C GLY A 89 -5.47 5.95 -21.78
N LYS A 90 -5.82 5.67 -20.53
CA LYS A 90 -5.37 6.44 -19.35
C LYS A 90 -4.13 5.84 -18.69
N THR A 91 -3.45 6.67 -17.90
CA THR A 91 -2.45 6.20 -16.94
C THR A 91 -3.14 5.94 -15.60
N PHE A 92 -3.06 4.69 -15.13
CA PHE A 92 -3.65 4.25 -13.88
C PHE A 92 -2.58 3.85 -12.86
N ILE A 93 -2.63 4.45 -11.68
CA ILE A 93 -1.71 4.22 -10.57
C ILE A 93 -2.47 3.56 -9.42
N ALA A 94 -2.03 2.38 -8.98
CA ALA A 94 -2.59 1.71 -7.80
C ALA A 94 -1.52 0.80 -7.17
N GLY A 95 -1.87 -0.03 -6.20
CA GLY A 95 -0.91 -0.94 -5.61
C GLY A 95 -1.42 -2.37 -5.44
N SER A 96 -0.51 -3.34 -5.43
CA SER A 96 -0.82 -4.76 -5.29
C SER A 96 -1.80 -5.25 -6.35
N ILE A 97 -1.49 -5.00 -7.60
CA ILE A 97 -2.32 -5.31 -8.75
C ILE A 97 -2.06 -6.76 -9.19
N ARG A 98 -3.13 -7.55 -9.36
CA ARG A 98 -3.05 -8.95 -9.80
C ARG A 98 -2.69 -9.05 -11.28
N GLN A 99 -2.07 -10.15 -11.69
CA GLN A 99 -1.61 -10.38 -13.07
C GLN A 99 -2.77 -10.31 -14.09
N GLU A 100 -3.92 -10.86 -13.77
CA GLU A 100 -5.12 -10.84 -14.62
C GLU A 100 -5.60 -9.41 -14.96
N VAL A 101 -5.39 -8.47 -14.03
CA VAL A 101 -5.74 -7.06 -14.25
C VAL A 101 -4.79 -6.40 -15.27
N TYR A 102 -3.51 -6.78 -15.25
CA TYR A 102 -2.54 -6.30 -16.26
C TYR A 102 -2.89 -6.78 -17.66
N GLU A 103 -3.32 -8.04 -17.80
CA GLU A 103 -3.71 -8.63 -19.09
C GLU A 103 -4.90 -7.86 -19.67
N LYS A 104 -5.97 -7.70 -18.90
CA LYS A 104 -7.15 -6.92 -19.30
C LYS A 104 -6.84 -5.45 -19.59
N ALA A 105 -5.93 -4.84 -18.83
CA ALA A 105 -5.54 -3.45 -19.02
C ALA A 105 -4.76 -3.25 -20.34
N ASN A 106 -3.89 -4.20 -20.70
CA ASN A 106 -3.17 -4.15 -21.96
C ASN A 106 -4.11 -4.19 -23.17
N GLU A 107 -5.19 -5.00 -23.12
CA GLU A 107 -6.21 -5.05 -24.17
C GLU A 107 -6.92 -3.71 -24.38
N LYS A 108 -6.99 -2.88 -23.34
CA LYS A 108 -7.65 -1.58 -23.32
C LYS A 108 -6.69 -0.37 -23.44
N ASN A 109 -5.42 -0.61 -23.78
CA ASN A 109 -4.38 0.43 -23.83
C ASN A 109 -4.26 1.25 -22.52
N ILE A 110 -4.49 0.64 -21.37
CA ILE A 110 -4.34 1.28 -20.06
C ILE A 110 -2.88 1.13 -19.61
N LYS A 111 -2.22 2.23 -19.34
CA LYS A 111 -0.88 2.22 -18.76
C LYS A 111 -0.95 2.07 -17.25
N ILE A 112 -0.66 0.88 -16.73
CA ILE A 112 -0.65 0.60 -15.29
C ILE A 112 0.73 0.93 -14.68
N LEU A 113 0.70 1.61 -13.52
CA LEU A 113 1.83 1.79 -12.64
C LEU A 113 1.47 1.22 -11.25
N ASP A 114 2.00 0.04 -10.93
CA ASP A 114 1.87 -0.55 -9.59
C ASP A 114 2.97 -0.02 -8.68
N ILE A 115 2.59 0.83 -7.74
CA ILE A 115 3.54 1.50 -6.85
C ILE A 115 4.24 0.54 -5.88
N ILE A 116 3.64 -0.62 -5.57
CA ILE A 116 4.26 -1.61 -4.67
C ILE A 116 5.40 -2.38 -5.37
N LYS A 117 5.43 -2.39 -6.71
CA LYS A 117 6.57 -2.93 -7.47
C LYS A 117 7.81 -2.04 -7.40
N ARG A 118 7.70 -0.82 -6.88
CA ARG A 118 8.82 0.07 -6.63
C ARG A 118 9.46 -0.31 -5.29
N GLU A 119 10.70 -0.80 -5.36
CA GLU A 119 11.42 -1.34 -4.19
C GLU A 119 11.60 -0.30 -3.08
N GLU A 120 11.93 0.95 -3.44
CA GLU A 120 12.12 2.02 -2.47
C GLU A 120 10.83 2.31 -1.68
N LEU A 121 9.67 2.26 -2.33
CA LEU A 121 8.39 2.46 -1.66
C LEU A 121 8.04 1.27 -0.77
N ALA A 122 8.30 0.04 -1.25
CA ALA A 122 8.05 -1.18 -0.51
C ALA A 122 8.92 -1.26 0.77
N VAL A 123 10.18 -0.80 0.69
CA VAL A 123 11.08 -0.71 1.85
C VAL A 123 10.56 0.32 2.85
N LEU A 124 10.18 1.52 2.39
CA LEU A 124 9.64 2.56 3.28
C LEU A 124 8.31 2.13 3.93
N ASN A 125 7.43 1.45 3.18
CA ASN A 125 6.18 0.92 3.73
C ASN A 125 6.40 -0.21 4.76
N ALA A 126 7.52 -0.93 4.68
CA ALA A 126 7.88 -1.95 5.66
C ALA A 126 8.11 -1.37 7.07
N ILE A 127 8.48 -0.09 7.19
CA ILE A 127 8.69 0.58 8.48
C ILE A 127 7.38 0.60 9.28
N SER A 128 6.30 1.14 8.71
CA SER A 128 5.01 1.21 9.39
C SER A 128 4.43 -0.18 9.71
N THR A 129 4.70 -1.17 8.86
CA THR A 129 4.29 -2.57 9.10
C THR A 129 5.07 -3.17 10.28
N ALA A 130 6.37 -2.91 10.37
CA ALA A 130 7.20 -3.36 11.48
C ALA A 130 6.81 -2.67 12.80
N GLU A 131 6.50 -1.37 12.79
CA GLU A 131 5.96 -0.65 13.95
C GLU A 131 4.66 -1.27 14.46
N GLY A 132 3.72 -1.58 13.55
CA GLY A 132 2.46 -2.26 13.90
C GLY A 132 2.71 -3.65 14.49
N ALA A 133 3.65 -4.43 13.94
CA ALA A 133 4.02 -5.73 14.49
C ALA A 133 4.64 -5.59 15.90
N LEU A 134 5.49 -4.61 16.12
CA LEU A 134 6.07 -4.31 17.42
C LEU A 134 4.99 -3.90 18.45
N GLN A 135 4.04 -3.05 18.04
CA GLN A 135 2.91 -2.66 18.88
C GLN A 135 2.08 -3.89 19.32
N ILE A 136 1.77 -4.78 18.38
CA ILE A 136 1.04 -6.03 18.69
C ILE A 136 1.87 -6.90 19.64
N ALA A 137 3.17 -7.06 19.38
CA ALA A 137 4.05 -7.86 20.26
C ALA A 137 4.07 -7.32 21.70
N ILE A 138 4.11 -6.00 21.88
CA ILE A 138 4.06 -5.36 23.21
C ILE A 138 2.71 -5.59 23.88
N ASN A 139 1.61 -5.42 23.16
CA ASN A 139 0.26 -5.53 23.72
C ASN A 139 -0.13 -6.96 24.08
N GLU A 140 0.25 -7.93 23.24
CA GLU A 140 -0.16 -9.34 23.40
C GLU A 140 0.81 -10.16 24.26
N THR A 141 1.96 -9.60 24.64
CA THR A 141 2.95 -10.33 25.44
C THR A 141 2.87 -9.89 26.91
N PRO A 142 2.65 -10.82 27.86
CA PRO A 142 2.55 -10.47 29.29
C PRO A 142 3.89 -10.12 29.95
N LYS A 143 4.97 -10.15 29.20
CA LYS A 143 6.34 -9.83 29.63
C LYS A 143 6.92 -8.70 28.80
N ASN A 144 7.90 -7.99 29.36
CA ASN A 144 8.66 -7.02 28.59
C ASN A 144 9.38 -7.70 27.42
N LEU A 145 9.50 -7.04 26.28
CA LEU A 145 10.34 -7.53 25.17
C LEU A 145 11.81 -7.35 25.49
N HIS A 146 12.18 -6.31 26.24
CA HIS A 146 13.56 -6.06 26.69
C HIS A 146 14.11 -7.27 27.47
N GLY A 147 15.29 -7.74 27.06
CA GLY A 147 16.00 -8.88 27.66
C GLY A 147 15.45 -10.26 27.31
N ASN A 148 14.29 -10.33 26.63
CA ASN A 148 13.66 -11.58 26.21
C ASN A 148 14.09 -12.01 24.81
N ASN A 149 14.01 -13.33 24.53
CA ASN A 149 14.29 -13.88 23.21
C ASN A 149 13.07 -13.67 22.31
N VAL A 150 13.31 -13.11 21.11
CA VAL A 150 12.29 -12.88 20.10
C VAL A 150 12.75 -13.50 18.78
N LEU A 151 11.93 -14.35 18.20
CA LEU A 151 12.17 -14.95 16.90
C LEU A 151 11.39 -14.22 15.81
N VAL A 152 12.09 -13.71 14.80
CA VAL A 152 11.50 -13.12 13.60
C VAL A 152 11.50 -14.15 12.47
N LEU A 153 10.31 -14.57 12.04
CA LEU A 153 10.14 -15.53 10.94
C LEU A 153 10.21 -14.82 9.58
N GLY A 154 11.37 -14.95 8.93
CA GLY A 154 11.66 -14.33 7.64
C GLY A 154 12.48 -13.05 7.72
N PHE A 155 13.53 -12.96 6.90
CA PHE A 155 14.47 -11.82 6.87
C PHE A 155 14.31 -10.99 5.59
N GLY A 156 13.04 -10.73 5.20
CA GLY A 156 12.69 -9.81 4.12
C GLY A 156 12.73 -8.34 4.55
N ARG A 157 12.10 -7.45 3.77
CA ARG A 157 12.02 -6.00 4.06
C ARG A 157 11.48 -5.72 5.46
N ILE A 158 10.35 -6.32 5.82
CA ILE A 158 9.71 -6.14 7.14
C ILE A 158 10.59 -6.77 8.23
N GLY A 159 11.05 -8.01 8.04
CA GLY A 159 11.89 -8.72 9.02
C GLY A 159 13.16 -7.96 9.37
N LYS A 160 13.83 -7.36 8.38
CA LYS A 160 15.02 -6.53 8.61
C LYS A 160 14.73 -5.30 9.48
N VAL A 161 13.64 -4.60 9.18
CA VAL A 161 13.25 -3.41 9.97
C VAL A 161 12.80 -3.81 11.37
N LEU A 162 11.96 -4.83 11.47
CA LEU A 162 11.44 -5.32 12.76
C LEU A 162 12.56 -5.82 13.67
N SER A 163 13.53 -6.57 13.13
CA SER A 163 14.70 -7.06 13.89
C SER A 163 15.49 -5.89 14.47
N LYS A 164 15.71 -4.83 13.69
CA LYS A 164 16.39 -3.63 14.16
C LYS A 164 15.62 -2.89 15.25
N MET A 165 14.29 -2.81 15.13
CA MET A 165 13.43 -2.18 16.17
C MET A 165 13.46 -2.99 17.46
N LEU A 166 13.36 -4.32 17.37
CA LEU A 166 13.42 -5.24 18.52
C LEU A 166 14.78 -5.17 19.24
N ASP A 167 15.85 -5.15 18.48
CA ASP A 167 17.22 -4.96 19.02
C ASP A 167 17.34 -3.60 19.74
N GLY A 168 16.82 -2.53 19.11
CA GLY A 168 16.82 -1.17 19.66
C GLY A 168 16.10 -1.04 21.01
N ILE A 169 15.09 -1.86 21.28
CA ILE A 169 14.43 -1.93 22.60
C ILE A 169 15.07 -2.96 23.55
N GLY A 170 16.19 -3.56 23.15
CA GLY A 170 16.99 -4.49 23.97
C GLY A 170 16.48 -5.93 24.00
N ALA A 171 15.71 -6.37 23.01
CA ALA A 171 15.36 -7.78 22.85
C ALA A 171 16.55 -8.58 22.30
N LYS A 172 16.60 -9.88 22.63
CA LYS A 172 17.56 -10.83 22.04
C LYS A 172 16.96 -11.40 20.77
N VAL A 173 17.41 -10.92 19.61
CA VAL A 173 16.77 -11.20 18.32
C VAL A 173 17.40 -12.41 17.65
N ALA A 174 16.55 -13.38 17.30
CA ALA A 174 16.88 -14.46 16.37
C ALA A 174 16.03 -14.28 15.11
N CYS A 175 16.59 -14.62 13.94
CA CYS A 175 15.90 -14.50 12.66
C CYS A 175 15.98 -15.80 11.86
N GLU A 176 14.86 -16.26 11.35
CA GLU A 176 14.81 -17.38 10.42
C GLU A 176 14.90 -16.89 8.98
N ALA A 177 15.70 -17.59 8.15
CA ALA A 177 15.74 -17.35 6.72
C ALA A 177 16.12 -18.62 5.94
N ARG A 178 15.51 -18.79 4.75
CA ARG A 178 15.78 -19.94 3.88
C ARG A 178 17.06 -19.81 3.06
N LYS A 179 17.50 -18.58 2.77
CA LYS A 179 18.65 -18.31 1.91
C LYS A 179 19.92 -18.17 2.77
N THR A 180 20.97 -18.87 2.38
CA THR A 180 22.28 -18.76 3.06
C THR A 180 22.84 -17.34 3.05
N THR A 181 22.54 -16.56 2.01
CA THR A 181 22.90 -15.13 1.95
C THR A 181 22.19 -14.31 3.02
N ASP A 182 20.93 -14.59 3.30
CA ASP A 182 20.18 -13.90 4.35
C ASP A 182 20.65 -14.32 5.74
N LEU A 183 20.98 -15.62 5.95
CA LEU A 183 21.61 -16.09 7.19
C LEU A 183 22.95 -15.39 7.47
N ALA A 184 23.76 -15.17 6.42
CA ALA A 184 25.01 -14.42 6.56
C ALA A 184 24.77 -12.96 6.96
N TRP A 185 23.74 -12.31 6.37
CA TRP A 185 23.37 -10.95 6.77
C TRP A 185 22.81 -10.88 8.19
N ILE A 186 21.97 -11.84 8.62
CA ILE A 186 21.46 -11.93 10.00
C ILE A 186 22.62 -11.93 10.98
N LYS A 187 23.63 -12.79 10.73
CA LYS A 187 24.84 -12.86 11.56
C LYS A 187 25.68 -11.57 11.52
N ALA A 188 25.82 -10.94 10.34
CA ALA A 188 26.55 -9.70 10.17
C ALA A 188 25.90 -8.52 10.91
N TYR A 189 24.58 -8.53 11.08
CA TYR A 189 23.85 -7.54 11.88
C TYR A 189 23.87 -7.82 13.39
N GLY A 190 24.46 -8.93 13.82
CA GLY A 190 24.58 -9.30 15.23
C GLY A 190 23.39 -10.11 15.77
N TYR A 191 22.49 -10.58 14.89
CA TYR A 191 21.35 -11.42 15.28
C TYR A 191 21.70 -12.91 15.19
N GLU A 192 20.94 -13.75 15.87
CA GLU A 192 21.08 -15.21 15.80
C GLU A 192 20.39 -15.76 14.53
N PRO A 193 21.11 -16.41 13.59
CA PRO A 193 20.50 -17.01 12.40
C PRO A 193 19.93 -18.39 12.73
N ILE A 194 18.72 -18.68 12.25
CA ILE A 194 18.01 -19.96 12.39
C ILE A 194 17.58 -20.48 11.01
#